data_75a4cde1ba980a1d578b448aefb54109
#
_entry.id   75a4cde1ba980a1d578b448aefb54109
#
_cell.length_a   1.000
_cell.length_b   1.000
_cell.length_c   1.000
_cell.angle_alpha   90.00
_cell.angle_beta   90.00
_cell.angle_gamma   90.00
#
_symmetry.space_group_name_H-M   'P 1'
#
loop_
_entity.id
_entity.type
_entity.pdbx_description
1 polymer ?
#
loop_
_entity_poly.entity_id
_entity_poly.type
_entity_poly.pdbx_seq_one_letter_code
_entity_poly.pdbx_strand_id
1 'polypeptide(L)'
;MLDLWESRAEMKKGNMYHLSVKQWNPYGGCLHNCVYCGSSFQAQLRRWAKTKCSNCYTFKPHAHPERLNQSLPKTGYLQFIFTLANGDVSFCPTSYLSKIIKRIQAETDKWFLIQTKNPATFNRIKFPRNVILGTTIETNRDDVYIEISKAPLPSVRYKDFLKVNHPYKMVTCEPIIDFDVDIMLNWIQNINPVMIWLGYDSKKNYLPEPELRKVQILHWKLSKQGFIVLLKTIRKAWWE
;
A
#
# COMPACT_ATOMS: atom_id res chain seq x y z
N MET A 1 9.08 28.58 2.95
CA MET A 1 8.22 27.40 3.25
C MET A 1 8.00 26.52 2.01
N LEU A 2 8.69 26.81 0.89
CA LEU A 2 8.66 26.01 -0.35
C LEU A 2 9.78 24.95 -0.43
N ASP A 3 10.82 25.05 0.39
CA ASP A 3 12.05 24.26 0.25
C ASP A 3 11.98 22.81 0.76
N LEU A 4 10.93 22.44 1.51
CA LEU A 4 10.74 21.06 1.98
C LEU A 4 10.24 20.11 0.88
N TRP A 5 9.77 20.63 -0.25
CA TRP A 5 9.29 19.85 -1.40
C TRP A 5 10.42 19.44 -2.34
N GLU A 6 11.57 20.15 -2.27
CA GLU A 6 12.73 19.90 -3.13
C GLU A 6 13.75 18.92 -2.56
N SER A 7 13.70 18.60 -1.26
CA SER A 7 14.53 17.53 -0.71
C SER A 7 14.04 16.16 -1.20
N ARG A 8 14.26 15.87 -2.46
CA ARG A 8 14.24 14.53 -3.02
C ARG A 8 15.33 13.73 -2.30
N ALA A 9 14.98 13.07 -1.20
CA ALA A 9 15.75 11.90 -0.81
C ALA A 9 15.81 11.02 -2.07
N GLU A 10 17.00 10.73 -2.58
CA GLU A 10 17.22 9.92 -3.79
C GLU A 10 16.50 8.59 -3.61
N MET A 11 15.29 8.51 -4.15
CA MET A 11 14.48 7.30 -4.10
C MET A 11 15.20 6.25 -4.95
N LYS A 12 15.68 5.18 -4.33
CA LYS A 12 16.18 4.02 -5.05
C LYS A 12 15.13 3.63 -6.10
N LYS A 13 15.47 3.79 -7.39
CA LYS A 13 14.60 3.39 -8.50
C LYS A 13 14.18 1.94 -8.29
N GLY A 14 12.88 1.67 -8.23
CA GLY A 14 12.33 0.31 -8.29
C GLY A 14 11.56 -0.19 -7.06
N ASN A 15 11.59 0.47 -5.91
CA ASN A 15 10.79 0.07 -4.75
C ASN A 15 9.52 0.91 -4.65
N MET A 16 8.38 0.24 -4.37
CA MET A 16 7.11 0.93 -4.10
C MET A 16 7.23 1.88 -2.91
N TYR A 17 7.96 1.48 -1.88
CA TYR A 17 8.28 2.28 -0.71
C TYR A 17 9.81 2.34 -0.53
N HIS A 18 10.38 3.53 -0.38
CA HIS A 18 11.84 3.67 -0.17
C HIS A 18 12.30 3.11 1.19
N LEU A 19 11.40 2.97 2.16
CA LEU A 19 11.66 2.33 3.45
C LEU A 19 11.61 0.78 3.38
N SER A 20 11.19 0.21 2.26
CA SER A 20 11.18 -1.24 2.06
C SER A 20 12.58 -1.75 1.72
N VAL A 21 13.16 -2.55 2.62
CA VAL A 21 14.49 -3.15 2.42
C VAL A 21 14.42 -4.37 1.49
N LYS A 22 13.27 -5.04 1.42
CA LYS A 22 13.02 -6.20 0.57
C LYS A 22 11.52 -6.37 0.31
N GLN A 23 11.17 -6.86 -0.86
CA GLN A 23 9.85 -7.44 -1.12
C GLN A 23 9.92 -8.95 -0.88
N TRP A 24 8.99 -9.48 -0.07
CA TRP A 24 8.87 -10.90 0.20
C TRP A 24 7.47 -11.38 -0.17
N ASN A 25 7.40 -12.25 -1.19
CA ASN A 25 6.16 -12.59 -1.86
C ASN A 25 5.89 -14.12 -1.81
N PRO A 26 5.65 -14.71 -0.62
CA PRO A 26 5.26 -16.13 -0.52
C PRO A 26 3.86 -16.41 -1.07
N TYR A 27 3.08 -15.37 -1.31
CA TYR A 27 1.81 -15.39 -2.03
C TYR A 27 1.75 -14.18 -2.97
N GLY A 28 1.13 -14.33 -4.13
CA GLY A 28 1.01 -13.28 -5.13
C GLY A 28 -0.32 -13.33 -5.86
N GLY A 29 -0.58 -12.29 -6.68
CA GLY A 29 -1.81 -12.15 -7.45
C GLY A 29 -2.91 -11.38 -6.74
N CYS A 30 -3.81 -10.79 -7.52
CA CYS A 30 -4.87 -9.91 -7.05
C CYS A 30 -6.01 -9.84 -8.07
N LEU A 31 -7.26 -9.81 -7.62
CA LEU A 31 -8.44 -9.74 -8.47
C LEU A 31 -9.18 -8.39 -8.38
N HIS A 32 -8.60 -7.38 -7.70
CA HIS A 32 -9.22 -6.05 -7.60
C HIS A 32 -9.26 -5.30 -8.94
N ASN A 33 -8.47 -5.72 -9.92
CA ASN A 33 -8.50 -5.19 -11.29
C ASN A 33 -8.42 -3.65 -11.37
N CYS A 34 -7.57 -3.03 -10.55
CA CYS A 34 -7.36 -1.58 -10.58
C CYS A 34 -6.77 -1.15 -11.93
N VAL A 35 -7.35 -0.13 -12.58
CA VAL A 35 -6.94 0.35 -13.91
C VAL A 35 -5.47 0.76 -13.96
N TYR A 36 -4.94 1.37 -12.89
CA TYR A 36 -3.55 1.81 -12.79
C TYR A 36 -2.55 0.67 -12.53
N CYS A 37 -3.01 -0.50 -12.10
CA CYS A 37 -2.14 -1.64 -11.83
C CYS A 37 -1.68 -2.33 -13.12
N GLY A 38 -2.53 -2.42 -14.14
CA GLY A 38 -2.28 -3.14 -15.39
C GLY A 38 -1.10 -2.57 -16.19
N SER A 39 -1.06 -1.25 -16.33
CA SER A 39 -0.04 -0.52 -17.11
C SER A 39 1.29 -0.36 -16.36
N SER A 40 1.28 -0.45 -15.04
CA SER A 40 2.46 -0.25 -14.20
C SER A 40 3.04 -1.56 -13.68
N PHE A 41 2.52 -2.01 -12.55
CA PHE A 41 3.04 -3.14 -11.81
C PHE A 41 2.89 -4.47 -12.56
N GLN A 42 1.69 -4.77 -13.11
CA GLN A 42 1.46 -6.02 -13.82
C GLN A 42 2.28 -6.10 -15.11
N ALA A 43 2.45 -4.97 -15.83
CA ALA A 43 3.31 -4.95 -17.01
C ALA A 43 4.77 -5.27 -16.67
N GLN A 44 5.28 -4.79 -15.53
CA GLN A 44 6.60 -5.13 -15.06
C GLN A 44 6.70 -6.60 -14.65
N LEU A 45 5.71 -7.11 -13.92
CA LEU A 45 5.67 -8.49 -13.47
C LEU A 45 5.66 -9.48 -14.65
N ARG A 46 4.85 -9.20 -15.69
CA ARG A 46 4.77 -10.04 -16.89
C ARG A 46 6.11 -10.20 -17.61
N ARG A 47 6.95 -9.16 -17.65
CA ARG A 47 8.26 -9.23 -18.33
C ARG A 47 9.17 -10.33 -17.79
N TRP A 48 9.22 -10.51 -16.47
CA TRP A 48 10.08 -11.52 -15.86
C TRP A 48 9.36 -12.83 -15.53
N ALA A 49 8.03 -12.82 -15.39
CA ALA A 49 7.26 -14.00 -15.04
C ALA A 49 6.93 -14.91 -16.22
N LYS A 50 7.05 -14.43 -17.45
CA LYS A 50 6.63 -15.13 -18.69
C LYS A 50 7.05 -16.61 -18.75
N THR A 51 8.28 -16.90 -18.38
CA THR A 51 8.86 -18.27 -18.42
C THR A 51 8.97 -18.94 -17.05
N LYS A 52 8.72 -18.19 -15.96
CA LYS A 52 8.99 -18.66 -14.60
C LYS A 52 7.74 -19.09 -13.84
N CYS A 53 6.61 -18.42 -14.07
CA CYS A 53 5.37 -18.70 -13.36
C CYS A 53 4.17 -18.15 -14.14
N SER A 54 3.33 -19.04 -14.67
CA SER A 54 2.14 -18.68 -15.43
C SER A 54 1.12 -17.88 -14.60
N ASN A 55 0.95 -18.24 -13.32
CA ASN A 55 0.04 -17.52 -12.43
C ASN A 55 0.55 -16.10 -12.12
N CYS A 56 1.87 -15.91 -11.93
CA CYS A 56 2.44 -14.56 -11.84
C CYS A 56 2.21 -13.77 -13.13
N TYR A 57 2.39 -14.40 -14.29
CA TYR A 57 2.20 -13.75 -15.59
C TYR A 57 0.75 -13.29 -15.79
N THR A 58 -0.22 -14.09 -15.39
CA THR A 58 -1.65 -13.78 -15.46
C THR A 58 -2.19 -13.02 -14.24
N PHE A 59 -1.33 -12.78 -13.26
CA PHE A 59 -1.66 -12.12 -11.99
C PHE A 59 -2.75 -12.80 -11.18
N LYS A 60 -2.92 -14.12 -11.35
CA LYS A 60 -3.87 -14.93 -10.57
C LYS A 60 -3.38 -15.13 -9.13
N PRO A 61 -4.26 -15.11 -8.13
CA PRO A 61 -3.90 -15.44 -6.75
C PRO A 61 -3.32 -16.84 -6.62
N HIS A 62 -2.11 -16.98 -6.04
CA HIS A 62 -1.43 -18.27 -5.86
C HIS A 62 -0.31 -18.20 -4.83
N ALA A 63 0.02 -19.37 -4.27
CA ALA A 63 1.10 -19.52 -3.31
C ALA A 63 2.46 -19.77 -3.99
N HIS A 64 3.53 -19.36 -3.30
CA HIS A 64 4.92 -19.67 -3.58
C HIS A 64 5.57 -20.30 -2.35
N PRO A 65 5.32 -21.59 -2.05
CA PRO A 65 5.78 -22.24 -0.82
C PRO A 65 7.29 -22.18 -0.61
N GLU A 66 8.06 -22.27 -1.71
CA GLU A 66 9.53 -22.18 -1.71
C GLU A 66 10.05 -20.86 -1.14
N ARG A 67 9.23 -19.80 -1.19
CA ARG A 67 9.62 -18.48 -0.69
C ARG A 67 9.43 -18.32 0.82
N LEU A 68 8.73 -19.23 1.48
CA LEU A 68 8.61 -19.22 2.94
C LEU A 68 9.98 -19.37 3.62
N ASN A 69 10.93 -20.07 2.98
CA ASN A 69 12.26 -20.34 3.51
C ASN A 69 13.33 -19.35 3.04
N GLN A 70 12.95 -18.28 2.33
CA GLN A 70 13.92 -17.27 1.89
C GLN A 70 14.56 -16.56 3.08
N SER A 71 15.86 -16.25 2.95
CA SER A 71 16.55 -15.37 3.88
C SER A 71 15.99 -13.95 3.79
N LEU A 72 15.74 -13.34 4.95
CA LEU A 72 15.18 -12.01 5.08
C LEU A 72 16.20 -11.09 5.79
N PRO A 73 16.47 -9.89 5.24
CA PRO A 73 17.40 -8.95 5.85
C PRO A 73 16.84 -8.39 7.16
N LYS A 74 17.71 -7.91 8.03
CA LYS A 74 17.32 -7.09 9.19
C LYS A 74 16.70 -5.78 8.71
N THR A 75 15.85 -5.20 9.54
CA THR A 75 15.25 -3.89 9.27
C THR A 75 15.79 -2.86 10.28
N GLY A 76 16.13 -1.68 9.77
CA GLY A 76 16.49 -0.53 10.59
C GLY A 76 15.26 0.25 11.07
N TYR A 77 15.52 1.44 11.63
CA TYR A 77 14.47 2.35 12.08
C TYR A 77 13.51 2.72 10.92
N LEU A 78 12.22 2.59 11.14
CA LEU A 78 11.13 2.79 10.16
C LEU A 78 11.19 1.87 8.92
N GLN A 79 12.20 1.02 8.79
CA GLN A 79 12.29 0.10 7.66
C GLN A 79 11.43 -1.14 7.87
N PHE A 80 11.01 -1.73 6.77
CA PHE A 80 10.21 -2.94 6.78
C PHE A 80 10.48 -3.83 5.55
N ILE A 81 10.10 -5.09 5.67
CA ILE A 81 10.00 -6.02 4.55
C ILE A 81 8.56 -5.93 4.04
N PHE A 82 8.39 -5.50 2.77
CA PHE A 82 7.06 -5.44 2.17
C PHE A 82 6.61 -6.86 1.77
N THR A 83 5.72 -7.42 2.56
CA THR A 83 5.22 -8.78 2.42
C THR A 83 3.98 -8.79 1.53
N LEU A 84 3.92 -9.76 0.60
CA LEU A 84 2.85 -9.88 -0.39
C LEU A 84 2.75 -8.67 -1.35
N ALA A 85 3.88 -8.01 -1.59
CA ALA A 85 3.96 -6.84 -2.47
C ALA A 85 3.48 -7.11 -3.92
N ASN A 86 3.51 -8.38 -4.35
CA ASN A 86 3.07 -8.83 -5.67
C ASN A 86 1.60 -9.29 -5.69
N GLY A 87 0.77 -8.83 -4.76
CA GLY A 87 -0.63 -9.23 -4.70
C GLY A 87 -1.40 -8.47 -3.64
N ASP A 88 -2.51 -9.05 -3.22
CA ASP A 88 -3.31 -8.54 -2.10
C ASP A 88 -3.62 -9.70 -1.14
N VAL A 89 -3.38 -9.48 0.15
CA VAL A 89 -3.58 -10.51 1.18
C VAL A 89 -5.03 -10.98 1.29
N SER A 90 -6.00 -10.18 0.82
CA SER A 90 -7.42 -10.55 0.84
C SER A 90 -7.73 -11.82 0.04
N PHE A 91 -6.91 -12.14 -0.96
CA PHE A 91 -7.05 -13.35 -1.78
C PHE A 91 -6.23 -14.54 -1.24
N CYS A 92 -5.43 -14.33 -0.19
CA CYS A 92 -4.67 -15.39 0.43
C CYS A 92 -5.57 -16.25 1.34
N PRO A 93 -5.65 -17.58 1.14
CA PRO A 93 -6.39 -18.45 2.04
C PRO A 93 -5.86 -18.35 3.48
N THR A 94 -6.77 -18.34 4.47
CA THR A 94 -6.39 -18.19 5.89
C THR A 94 -5.39 -19.26 6.33
N SER A 95 -5.54 -20.50 5.86
CA SER A 95 -4.62 -21.60 6.17
C SER A 95 -3.19 -21.33 5.66
N TYR A 96 -3.06 -20.68 4.49
CA TYR A 96 -1.73 -20.33 3.96
C TYR A 96 -1.19 -19.04 4.61
N LEU A 97 -2.05 -18.06 4.86
CA LEU A 97 -1.70 -16.86 5.60
C LEU A 97 -1.14 -17.20 6.99
N SER A 98 -1.71 -18.19 7.67
CA SER A 98 -1.20 -18.69 8.97
C SER A 98 0.25 -19.16 8.88
N LYS A 99 0.67 -19.80 7.78
CA LYS A 99 2.07 -20.21 7.56
C LYS A 99 2.98 -18.99 7.41
N ILE A 100 2.53 -17.96 6.68
CA ILE A 100 3.27 -16.70 6.53
C ILE A 100 3.42 -16.02 7.88
N ILE A 101 2.34 -15.91 8.65
CA ILE A 101 2.36 -15.28 9.98
C ILE A 101 3.27 -16.03 10.95
N LYS A 102 3.22 -17.38 10.94
CA LYS A 102 4.16 -18.18 11.75
C LYS A 102 5.62 -17.92 11.41
N ARG A 103 5.93 -17.73 10.10
CA ARG A 103 7.29 -17.35 9.67
C ARG A 103 7.67 -15.96 10.16
N ILE A 104 6.75 -14.98 10.09
CA ILE A 104 6.98 -13.62 10.60
C ILE A 104 7.22 -13.62 12.12
N GLN A 105 6.46 -14.40 12.88
CA GLN A 105 6.60 -14.50 14.33
C GLN A 105 7.99 -14.99 14.78
N ALA A 106 8.66 -15.80 13.95
CA ALA A 106 10.02 -16.27 14.22
C ALA A 106 11.11 -15.22 13.94
N GLU A 107 10.76 -14.08 13.31
CA GLU A 107 11.70 -13.02 12.89
C GLU A 107 11.56 -11.78 13.79
N THR A 108 11.98 -11.89 15.05
CA THR A 108 11.75 -10.86 16.07
C THR A 108 12.55 -9.56 15.86
N ASP A 109 13.60 -9.59 15.05
CA ASP A 109 14.46 -8.46 14.71
C ASP A 109 14.10 -7.76 13.39
N LYS A 110 12.90 -8.07 12.84
CA LYS A 110 12.45 -7.54 11.56
C LYS A 110 11.02 -7.01 11.64
N TRP A 111 10.78 -5.93 10.90
CA TRP A 111 9.44 -5.38 10.71
C TRP A 111 8.89 -5.77 9.33
N PHE A 112 7.61 -6.03 9.28
CA PHE A 112 6.92 -6.45 8.06
C PHE A 112 5.74 -5.53 7.77
N LEU A 113 5.56 -5.16 6.51
CA LEU A 113 4.35 -4.49 6.03
C LEU A 113 3.48 -5.51 5.30
N ILE A 114 2.23 -5.61 5.69
CA ILE A 114 1.18 -6.34 4.94
C ILE A 114 0.09 -5.34 4.58
N GLN A 115 -0.21 -5.21 3.29
CA GLN A 115 -1.15 -4.22 2.78
C GLN A 115 -2.30 -4.88 2.02
N THR A 116 -3.49 -4.26 2.11
CA THR A 116 -4.68 -4.73 1.39
C THR A 116 -5.61 -3.58 1.04
N LYS A 117 -6.39 -3.76 -0.02
CA LYS A 117 -7.57 -2.94 -0.33
C LYS A 117 -8.86 -3.50 0.26
N ASN A 118 -8.77 -4.58 1.06
CA ASN A 118 -9.90 -5.14 1.80
C ASN A 118 -9.53 -5.35 3.27
N PRO A 119 -9.53 -4.28 4.09
CA PRO A 119 -9.10 -4.33 5.49
C PRO A 119 -9.88 -5.31 6.37
N ALA A 120 -11.13 -5.66 6.02
CA ALA A 120 -11.89 -6.68 6.73
C ALA A 120 -11.14 -8.02 6.83
N THR A 121 -10.23 -8.27 5.87
CA THR A 121 -9.34 -9.45 5.85
C THR A 121 -8.47 -9.56 7.09
N PHE A 122 -8.07 -8.45 7.68
CA PHE A 122 -7.20 -8.45 8.86
C PHE A 122 -7.86 -9.04 10.11
N ASN A 123 -9.18 -9.15 10.12
CA ASN A 123 -9.91 -9.81 11.21
C ASN A 123 -9.91 -11.34 11.13
N ARG A 124 -9.37 -11.93 10.06
CA ARG A 124 -9.33 -13.40 9.86
C ARG A 124 -8.27 -14.09 10.73
N ILE A 125 -7.25 -13.37 11.16
CA ILE A 125 -6.10 -13.90 11.89
C ILE A 125 -5.48 -12.82 12.77
N LYS A 126 -4.89 -13.25 13.90
CA LYS A 126 -4.13 -12.34 14.77
C LYS A 126 -2.74 -12.09 14.19
N PHE A 127 -2.38 -10.84 14.00
CA PHE A 127 -1.05 -10.43 13.53
C PHE A 127 -0.10 -10.18 14.71
N PRO A 128 1.20 -10.56 14.59
CA PRO A 128 2.21 -10.24 15.60
C PRO A 128 2.57 -8.75 15.60
N ARG A 129 3.16 -8.28 16.70
CA ARG A 129 3.46 -6.84 16.89
C ARG A 129 4.50 -6.28 15.91
N ASN A 130 5.33 -7.10 15.32
CA ASN A 130 6.31 -6.69 14.31
C ASN A 130 5.74 -6.60 12.88
N VAL A 131 4.41 -6.52 12.75
CA VAL A 131 3.72 -6.27 11.48
C VAL A 131 3.09 -4.88 11.50
N ILE A 132 3.25 -4.14 10.42
CA ILE A 132 2.49 -2.94 10.10
C ILE A 132 1.35 -3.38 9.18
N LEU A 133 0.11 -3.09 9.54
CA LEU A 133 -1.06 -3.36 8.70
C LEU A 133 -1.38 -2.12 7.87
N GLY A 134 -1.36 -2.25 6.56
CA GLY A 134 -1.57 -1.15 5.63
C GLY A 134 -2.87 -1.26 4.83
N THR A 135 -3.49 -0.14 4.53
CA THR A 135 -4.55 -0.07 3.52
C THR A 135 -4.35 1.12 2.59
N THR A 136 -4.85 0.99 1.36
CA THR A 136 -4.87 2.08 0.40
C THR A 136 -6.22 2.78 0.47
N ILE A 137 -6.22 4.11 0.63
CA ILE A 137 -7.39 4.99 0.55
C ILE A 137 -7.02 6.10 -0.42
N GLU A 138 -7.36 5.92 -1.69
CA GLU A 138 -6.98 6.84 -2.76
C GLU A 138 -7.81 8.13 -2.76
N THR A 139 -9.03 8.05 -2.26
CA THR A 139 -10.03 9.13 -2.20
C THR A 139 -11.05 8.83 -1.11
N ASN A 140 -11.82 9.82 -0.72
CA ASN A 140 -13.03 9.67 0.09
C ASN A 140 -14.33 9.68 -0.75
N ARG A 141 -14.20 9.77 -2.09
CA ARG A 141 -15.32 9.84 -3.05
C ARG A 141 -15.54 8.47 -3.66
N ASP A 142 -16.56 7.76 -3.20
CA ASP A 142 -16.87 6.40 -3.64
C ASP A 142 -17.34 6.36 -5.11
N ASP A 143 -18.11 7.36 -5.54
CA ASP A 143 -18.63 7.50 -6.89
C ASP A 143 -17.54 7.58 -7.95
N VAL A 144 -16.47 8.33 -7.66
CA VAL A 144 -15.29 8.43 -8.54
C VAL A 144 -14.51 7.11 -8.60
N TYR A 145 -14.55 6.32 -7.52
CA TYR A 145 -13.74 5.10 -7.39
C TYR A 145 -14.33 3.88 -8.11
N ILE A 146 -15.63 3.82 -8.33
CA ILE A 146 -16.34 2.66 -8.91
C ILE A 146 -15.74 2.24 -10.26
N GLU A 147 -15.38 3.20 -11.12
CA GLU A 147 -14.80 2.94 -12.43
C GLU A 147 -13.30 2.58 -12.39
N ILE A 148 -12.67 2.71 -11.23
CA ILE A 148 -11.21 2.57 -11.10
C ILE A 148 -10.81 1.18 -10.63
N SER A 149 -11.62 0.52 -9.78
CA SER A 149 -11.25 -0.73 -9.16
C SER A 149 -12.46 -1.55 -8.70
N LYS A 150 -12.32 -2.88 -8.72
CA LYS A 150 -13.26 -3.82 -8.10
C LYS A 150 -13.01 -4.05 -6.60
N ALA A 151 -12.06 -3.33 -6.01
CA ALA A 151 -11.84 -3.38 -4.55
C ALA A 151 -13.05 -2.79 -3.80
N PRO A 152 -13.24 -3.13 -2.51
CA PRO A 152 -14.22 -2.43 -1.69
C PRO A 152 -14.06 -0.91 -1.79
N LEU A 153 -15.17 -0.19 -1.76
CA LEU A 153 -15.19 1.28 -1.86
C LEU A 153 -14.31 1.91 -0.77
N PRO A 154 -13.71 3.08 -1.02
CA PRO A 154 -12.87 3.77 -0.05
C PRO A 154 -13.53 3.97 1.31
N SER A 155 -14.82 4.35 1.35
CA SER A 155 -15.57 4.52 2.61
C SER A 155 -15.74 3.19 3.38
N VAL A 156 -15.92 2.08 2.66
CA VAL A 156 -16.00 0.74 3.27
C VAL A 156 -14.64 0.35 3.84
N ARG A 157 -13.56 0.57 3.08
CA ARG A 157 -12.19 0.31 3.55
C ARG A 157 -11.84 1.12 4.79
N TYR A 158 -12.21 2.39 4.82
CA TYR A 158 -12.06 3.24 5.99
C TYR A 158 -12.77 2.65 7.21
N LYS A 159 -14.09 2.35 7.09
CA LYS A 159 -14.90 1.80 8.18
C LYS A 159 -14.37 0.45 8.69
N ASP A 160 -13.93 -0.41 7.78
CA ASP A 160 -13.39 -1.72 8.14
C ASP A 160 -12.01 -1.60 8.78
N PHE A 161 -11.18 -0.65 8.31
CA PHE A 161 -9.85 -0.44 8.89
C PHE A 161 -9.90 0.17 10.29
N LEU A 162 -10.95 0.95 10.61
CA LEU A 162 -11.20 1.41 11.98
C LEU A 162 -11.40 0.25 12.95
N LYS A 163 -12.10 -0.81 12.52
CA LYS A 163 -12.40 -2.00 13.35
C LYS A 163 -11.17 -2.90 13.56
N VAL A 164 -10.10 -2.72 12.80
CA VAL A 164 -8.88 -3.51 12.96
C VAL A 164 -8.17 -3.11 14.25
N ASN A 165 -8.13 -4.04 15.21
CA ASN A 165 -7.43 -3.85 16.49
C ASN A 165 -5.94 -4.23 16.34
N HIS A 166 -5.13 -3.27 15.88
CA HIS A 166 -3.68 -3.43 15.74
C HIS A 166 -2.97 -2.11 15.99
N PRO A 167 -1.86 -2.09 16.76
CA PRO A 167 -1.20 -0.83 17.15
C PRO A 167 -0.47 -0.12 16.00
N TYR A 168 -0.05 -0.85 14.98
CA TYR A 168 0.74 -0.30 13.88
C TYR A 168 -0.06 -0.36 12.59
N LYS A 169 -0.70 0.76 12.24
CA LYS A 169 -1.48 0.94 11.01
C LYS A 169 -0.76 1.89 10.06
N MET A 170 -0.91 1.68 8.76
CA MET A 170 -0.40 2.55 7.72
C MET A 170 -1.50 2.87 6.71
N VAL A 171 -1.57 4.12 6.27
CA VAL A 171 -2.47 4.55 5.19
C VAL A 171 -1.64 4.97 3.98
N THR A 172 -2.04 4.51 2.81
CA THR A 172 -1.45 4.91 1.54
C THR A 172 -2.51 5.56 0.67
N CYS A 173 -2.29 6.81 0.28
CA CYS A 173 -3.07 7.51 -0.74
C CYS A 173 -2.24 7.53 -2.03
N GLU A 174 -2.13 6.36 -2.68
CA GLU A 174 -1.34 6.18 -3.91
C GLU A 174 -1.94 5.08 -4.81
N PRO A 175 -2.29 5.43 -6.05
CA PRO A 175 -2.33 6.80 -6.57
C PRO A 175 -3.39 7.64 -5.86
N ILE A 176 -3.06 8.89 -5.53
CA ILE A 176 -4.05 9.80 -4.97
C ILE A 176 -5.03 10.23 -6.06
N ILE A 177 -6.32 10.13 -5.74
CA ILE A 177 -7.45 10.50 -6.60
C ILE A 177 -8.13 11.69 -5.94
N ASP A 178 -8.87 12.51 -6.71
CA ASP A 178 -9.49 13.72 -6.15
C ASP A 178 -10.36 13.42 -4.93
N PHE A 179 -10.25 14.28 -3.93
CA PHE A 179 -10.79 14.04 -2.58
C PHE A 179 -11.21 15.34 -1.91
N ASP A 180 -12.00 15.25 -0.85
CA ASP A 180 -12.34 16.36 0.03
C ASP A 180 -11.35 16.41 1.19
N VAL A 181 -10.61 17.54 1.30
CA VAL A 181 -9.48 17.65 2.22
C VAL A 181 -9.87 17.37 3.66
N ASP A 182 -10.96 17.96 4.14
CA ASP A 182 -11.34 17.84 5.55
C ASP A 182 -11.90 16.45 5.88
N ILE A 183 -12.58 15.80 4.92
CA ILE A 183 -13.04 14.41 5.09
C ILE A 183 -11.87 13.46 5.11
N MET A 184 -10.94 13.58 4.15
CA MET A 184 -9.75 12.73 4.09
C MET A 184 -8.87 12.90 5.34
N LEU A 185 -8.69 14.13 5.80
CA LEU A 185 -7.98 14.44 7.03
C LEU A 185 -8.63 13.74 8.23
N ASN A 186 -9.96 13.87 8.39
CA ASN A 186 -10.70 13.25 9.48
C ASN A 186 -10.59 11.70 9.43
N TRP A 187 -10.68 11.10 8.26
CA TRP A 187 -10.52 9.65 8.12
C TRP A 187 -9.14 9.18 8.58
N ILE A 188 -8.09 9.89 8.16
CA ILE A 188 -6.71 9.55 8.55
C ILE A 188 -6.52 9.74 10.06
N GLN A 189 -7.04 10.83 10.64
CA GLN A 189 -6.98 11.06 12.09
C GLN A 189 -7.66 9.94 12.88
N ASN A 190 -8.86 9.52 12.48
CA ASN A 190 -9.59 8.46 13.15
C ASN A 190 -8.88 7.09 13.05
N ILE A 191 -8.20 6.80 11.93
CA ILE A 191 -7.38 5.59 11.78
C ILE A 191 -6.13 5.66 12.68
N ASN A 192 -5.59 6.86 12.89
CA ASN A 192 -4.37 7.15 13.63
C ASN A 192 -3.18 6.28 13.21
N PRO A 193 -2.75 6.34 11.94
CA PRO A 193 -1.67 5.50 11.42
C PRO A 193 -0.30 5.97 11.90
N VAL A 194 0.66 5.02 12.03
CA VAL A 194 2.05 5.33 12.36
C VAL A 194 2.80 6.00 11.21
N MET A 195 2.33 5.84 9.99
CA MET A 195 2.85 6.52 8.79
C MET A 195 1.80 6.61 7.69
N ILE A 196 1.94 7.62 6.85
CA ILE A 196 1.06 7.93 5.73
C ILE A 196 1.91 8.10 4.48
N TRP A 197 1.46 7.56 3.35
CA TRP A 197 2.08 7.78 2.05
C TRP A 197 1.14 8.55 1.14
N LEU A 198 1.64 9.63 0.54
CA LEU A 198 0.91 10.42 -0.46
C LEU A 198 1.67 10.39 -1.78
N GLY A 199 0.99 10.09 -2.88
CA GLY A 199 1.62 10.10 -4.19
C GLY A 199 0.64 10.05 -5.34
N TYR A 200 0.99 10.73 -6.43
CA TYR A 200 0.27 10.64 -7.70
C TYR A 200 0.55 9.33 -8.42
N ASP A 201 -0.26 9.03 -9.41
CA ASP A 201 0.01 7.93 -10.34
C ASP A 201 1.40 8.11 -11.00
N SER A 202 2.20 7.06 -10.94
CA SER A 202 3.55 7.04 -11.53
C SER A 202 3.54 6.79 -13.04
N LYS A 203 2.35 6.55 -13.61
CA LYS A 203 2.12 6.28 -15.03
C LYS A 203 1.04 7.22 -15.58
N LYS A 204 0.86 7.22 -16.87
CA LYS A 204 -0.15 8.04 -17.56
C LYS A 204 -1.46 7.24 -17.66
N ASN A 205 -2.14 6.99 -16.52
CA ASN A 205 -3.45 6.34 -16.52
C ASN A 205 -4.61 7.33 -16.56
N TYR A 206 -4.33 8.64 -16.61
CA TYR A 206 -5.31 9.72 -16.70
C TYR A 206 -6.41 9.64 -15.62
N LEU A 207 -6.00 9.30 -14.41
CA LEU A 207 -6.89 9.24 -13.27
C LEU A 207 -7.43 10.64 -12.93
N PRO A 208 -8.59 10.74 -12.29
CA PRO A 208 -9.12 12.01 -11.78
C PRO A 208 -8.26 12.50 -10.59
N GLU A 209 -7.10 13.06 -10.90
CA GLU A 209 -6.12 13.50 -9.92
C GLU A 209 -6.53 14.83 -9.29
N PRO A 210 -6.23 15.06 -7.98
CA PRO A 210 -6.41 16.35 -7.36
C PRO A 210 -5.37 17.37 -7.86
N GLU A 211 -5.67 18.67 -7.77
CA GLU A 211 -4.66 19.72 -7.90
C GLU A 211 -3.51 19.53 -6.92
N LEU A 212 -2.28 19.84 -7.33
CA LEU A 212 -1.11 19.75 -6.45
C LEU A 212 -1.30 20.52 -5.14
N ARG A 213 -1.89 21.72 -5.21
CA ARG A 213 -2.18 22.55 -4.03
C ARG A 213 -3.05 21.81 -3.00
N LYS A 214 -4.01 21.01 -3.45
CA LYS A 214 -4.90 20.25 -2.57
C LYS A 214 -4.14 19.18 -1.80
N VAL A 215 -3.21 18.48 -2.46
CA VAL A 215 -2.31 17.50 -1.81
C VAL A 215 -1.37 18.19 -0.84
N GLN A 216 -0.85 19.38 -1.17
CA GLN A 216 -0.01 20.20 -0.28
C GLN A 216 -0.75 20.60 0.99
N ILE A 217 -2.01 21.00 0.88
CA ILE A 217 -2.84 21.36 2.03
C ILE A 217 -3.05 20.13 2.94
N LEU A 218 -3.39 18.97 2.38
CA LEU A 218 -3.56 17.75 3.17
C LEU A 218 -2.26 17.36 3.88
N HIS A 219 -1.13 17.36 3.17
CA HIS A 219 0.19 17.09 3.74
C HIS A 219 0.49 18.04 4.90
N TRP A 220 0.29 19.34 4.71
CA TRP A 220 0.56 20.35 5.74
C TRP A 220 -0.31 20.12 6.98
N LYS A 221 -1.63 19.91 6.80
CA LYS A 221 -2.57 19.66 7.91
C LYS A 221 -2.17 18.40 8.72
N LEU A 222 -1.81 17.31 8.04
CA LEU A 222 -1.37 16.06 8.69
C LEU A 222 -0.04 16.26 9.43
N SER A 223 0.94 16.90 8.80
CA SER A 223 2.26 17.16 9.41
C SER A 223 2.16 18.06 10.64
N LYS A 224 1.27 19.06 10.61
CA LYS A 224 1.00 19.94 11.76
C LYS A 224 0.44 19.19 12.96
N GLN A 225 -0.20 18.05 12.75
CA GLN A 225 -0.75 17.19 13.79
C GLN A 225 0.26 16.10 14.26
N GLY A 226 1.49 16.15 13.76
CA GLY A 226 2.55 15.23 14.18
C GLY A 226 2.56 13.89 13.43
N PHE A 227 1.76 13.71 12.38
CA PHE A 227 1.82 12.49 11.58
C PHE A 227 3.10 12.42 10.75
N ILE A 228 3.67 11.22 10.61
CA ILE A 228 4.76 10.93 9.66
C ILE A 228 4.14 10.79 8.28
N VAL A 229 4.31 11.82 7.43
CA VAL A 229 3.80 11.84 6.06
C VAL A 229 4.97 11.72 5.10
N LEU A 230 4.96 10.66 4.31
CA LEU A 230 5.98 10.32 3.32
C LEU A 230 5.44 10.58 1.92
N LEU A 231 6.26 11.22 1.11
CA LEU A 231 5.87 11.65 -0.22
C LEU A 231 6.48 10.73 -1.28
N LYS A 232 5.69 10.41 -2.30
CA LYS A 232 6.11 9.63 -3.46
C LYS A 232 5.47 10.21 -4.71
N THR A 233 6.25 10.32 -5.80
CA THR A 233 5.74 10.84 -7.09
C THR A 233 4.87 12.08 -6.91
N ILE A 234 5.45 13.16 -6.37
CA ILE A 234 4.75 14.44 -6.24
C ILE A 234 5.03 15.29 -7.47
N ARG A 235 3.97 15.74 -8.10
CA ARG A 235 3.99 16.55 -9.32
C ARG A 235 2.65 17.29 -9.48
N LYS A 236 2.55 18.18 -10.43
CA LYS A 236 1.25 18.69 -10.88
C LYS A 236 0.38 17.53 -11.39
N ALA A 237 -0.92 17.65 -11.26
CA ALA A 237 -1.85 16.74 -11.91
C ALA A 237 -1.63 16.75 -13.43
N TRP A 238 -1.96 15.67 -14.11
CA TRP A 238 -1.72 15.57 -15.57
C TRP A 238 -2.49 16.61 -16.39
N TRP A 239 -3.51 17.20 -15.83
CA TRP A 239 -4.39 18.20 -16.44
C TRP A 239 -4.08 19.64 -15.99
N GLU A 240 -3.15 19.89 -15.06
CA GLU A 240 -2.60 21.20 -14.69
C GLU A 240 -1.51 21.63 -15.69
#